data_4d0952aa951c75c6e91e2eb52fb682ef
#
_entry.id   4d0952aa951c75c6e91e2eb52fb682ef
#
_cell.length_a   1.000
_cell.length_b   1.000
_cell.length_c   1.000
_cell.angle_alpha   90.00
_cell.angle_beta   90.00
_cell.angle_gamma   90.00
#
_symmetry.space_group_name_H-M   'P 1'
#
loop_
_entity.id
_entity.type
_entity.pdbx_description
1 polymer ?
#
loop_
_entity_poly.entity_id
_entity_poly.type
_entity_poly.pdbx_seq_one_letter_code
_entity_poly.pdbx_strand_id
1 'polypeptide(L)'
;MLVLSHIVKRYGTRVAVDDLSLEVRPGEILGLLGPNGAGKSTTMHVATGLLHPDSGSVSVGEYGAPSSPAARRRLGLAPQNLAVYDLLTADENLTFFGRLYGLSGTALRARVDAALAFVGLGERRHDRVDTYSGGMKRRLNIAAAVLHEPEMVLLDEPTVGVDPQSRNAIFDSIEALRAQGRTIVYSTHYMEEAVRLCDRVAIIDAGRVLALDTVPSLILTHGGTPSLHVRLAGREVALQTREPLAELNRLSLEAPVDSFRVEEPTLEQVFLTLTGRTLRD
;
A
#
# COMPACT_ATOMS: atom_id res chain seq x y z
N MET A 1 12.21 1.58 11.97
CA MET A 1 12.86 1.23 10.69
C MET A 1 12.71 -0.27 10.46
N LEU A 2 12.34 -0.69 9.24
CA LEU A 2 12.28 -2.10 8.83
C LEU A 2 13.23 -2.28 7.66
N VAL A 3 14.09 -3.29 7.72
CA VAL A 3 15.05 -3.59 6.64
C VAL A 3 14.90 -5.04 6.24
N LEU A 4 14.70 -5.26 4.94
CA LEU A 4 14.76 -6.55 4.29
C LEU A 4 16.04 -6.56 3.44
N SER A 5 16.89 -7.59 3.58
CA SER A 5 18.16 -7.66 2.87
C SER A 5 18.27 -8.99 2.14
N HIS A 6 18.33 -8.92 0.81
CA HIS A 6 18.55 -10.06 -0.10
C HIS A 6 17.56 -11.22 0.14
N ILE A 7 16.28 -10.88 0.33
CA ILE A 7 15.24 -11.87 0.63
C ILE A 7 14.96 -12.73 -0.59
N VAL A 8 15.04 -14.04 -0.38
CA VAL A 8 14.55 -15.04 -1.34
C VAL A 8 13.49 -15.89 -0.66
N LYS A 9 12.37 -16.13 -1.36
CA LYS A 9 11.33 -17.05 -0.92
C LYS A 9 10.80 -17.86 -2.08
N ARG A 10 10.77 -19.19 -1.91
CA ARG A 10 10.33 -20.16 -2.92
C ARG A 10 9.16 -20.98 -2.38
N TYR A 11 8.28 -21.37 -3.28
CA TYR A 11 7.21 -22.33 -3.06
C TYR A 11 7.38 -23.45 -4.12
N GLY A 12 8.00 -24.55 -3.73
CA GLY A 12 8.42 -25.58 -4.68
C GLY A 12 9.37 -25.01 -5.73
N THR A 13 9.00 -25.08 -7.00
CA THR A 13 9.80 -24.54 -8.12
C THR A 13 9.59 -23.04 -8.37
N ARG A 14 8.52 -22.46 -7.81
CA ARG A 14 8.19 -21.04 -8.02
C ARG A 14 8.97 -20.16 -7.04
N VAL A 15 9.72 -19.20 -7.59
CA VAL A 15 10.34 -18.12 -6.81
C VAL A 15 9.29 -17.00 -6.64
N ALA A 16 8.85 -16.76 -5.41
CA ALA A 16 7.85 -15.74 -5.10
C ALA A 16 8.48 -14.40 -4.71
N VAL A 17 9.66 -14.43 -4.11
CA VAL A 17 10.51 -13.27 -3.83
C VAL A 17 11.93 -13.64 -4.23
N ASP A 18 12.59 -12.80 -5.00
CA ASP A 18 13.87 -13.07 -5.64
C ASP A 18 14.86 -11.93 -5.43
N ASP A 19 15.77 -12.10 -4.47
CA ASP A 19 16.79 -11.13 -4.10
C ASP A 19 16.25 -9.72 -3.75
N LEU A 20 15.12 -9.69 -3.00
CA LEU A 20 14.46 -8.45 -2.68
C LEU A 20 15.13 -7.76 -1.49
N SER A 21 15.56 -6.51 -1.70
CA SER A 21 16.06 -5.63 -0.64
C SER A 21 15.19 -4.38 -0.56
N LEU A 22 14.79 -4.00 0.68
CA LEU A 22 13.86 -2.91 0.93
C LEU A 22 14.11 -2.31 2.31
N GLU A 23 14.09 -0.98 2.38
CA GLU A 23 14.16 -0.23 3.63
C GLU A 23 12.92 0.65 3.79
N VAL A 24 12.25 0.52 4.96
CA VAL A 24 11.10 1.35 5.37
C VAL A 24 11.56 2.31 6.46
N ARG A 25 11.43 3.60 6.20
CA ARG A 25 11.86 4.66 7.12
C ARG A 25 10.81 4.93 8.19
N PRO A 26 11.21 5.36 9.39
CA PRO A 26 10.24 5.75 10.41
C PRO A 26 9.30 6.86 9.94
N GLY A 27 7.98 6.69 10.19
CA GLY A 27 6.96 7.69 9.90
C GLY A 27 6.56 7.82 8.44
N GLU A 28 7.15 7.04 7.50
CA GLU A 28 6.73 7.05 6.10
C GLU A 28 5.59 6.07 5.81
N ILE A 29 4.84 6.34 4.76
CA ILE A 29 3.99 5.36 4.08
C ILE A 29 4.75 4.87 2.86
N LEU A 30 5.24 3.61 2.93
CA LEU A 30 5.87 2.96 1.80
C LEU A 30 4.86 2.10 1.03
N GLY A 31 4.63 2.41 -0.23
CA GLY A 31 3.80 1.61 -1.14
C GLY A 31 4.55 0.42 -1.72
N LEU A 32 3.96 -0.76 -1.69
CA LEU A 32 4.38 -1.91 -2.49
C LEU A 32 3.43 -2.04 -3.67
N LEU A 33 3.82 -1.53 -4.84
CA LEU A 33 3.00 -1.49 -6.04
C LEU A 33 3.41 -2.61 -7.00
N GLY A 34 2.45 -3.38 -7.47
CA GLY A 34 2.70 -4.43 -8.47
C GLY A 34 1.49 -5.30 -8.73
N PRO A 35 1.51 -6.11 -9.81
CA PRO A 35 0.39 -6.96 -10.19
C PRO A 35 0.14 -8.08 -9.16
N ASN A 36 -0.98 -8.77 -9.36
CA ASN A 36 -1.28 -9.98 -8.61
C ASN A 36 -0.19 -11.03 -8.86
N GLY A 37 0.32 -11.62 -7.79
CA GLY A 37 1.42 -12.58 -7.87
C GLY A 37 2.84 -11.99 -7.99
N ALA A 38 3.01 -10.66 -7.91
CA ALA A 38 4.32 -10.00 -7.92
C ALA A 38 5.19 -10.28 -6.69
N GLY A 39 4.63 -10.86 -5.63
CA GLY A 39 5.36 -11.18 -4.39
C GLY A 39 5.04 -10.25 -3.21
N LYS A 40 4.12 -9.27 -3.35
CA LYS A 40 3.78 -8.27 -2.32
C LYS A 40 3.39 -8.90 -0.97
N SER A 41 2.36 -9.78 -0.95
CA SER A 41 1.90 -10.45 0.27
C SER A 41 2.98 -11.36 0.87
N THR A 42 3.75 -12.06 0.03
CA THR A 42 4.88 -12.89 0.49
C THR A 42 5.93 -12.02 1.17
N THR A 43 6.27 -10.86 0.59
CA THR A 43 7.20 -9.90 1.18
C THR A 43 6.70 -9.39 2.53
N MET A 44 5.42 -9.05 2.65
CA MET A 44 4.81 -8.62 3.92
C MET A 44 4.80 -9.73 4.98
N HIS A 45 4.51 -10.96 4.60
CA HIS A 45 4.56 -12.11 5.52
C HIS A 45 5.98 -12.39 6.00
N VAL A 46 6.99 -12.24 5.14
CA VAL A 46 8.41 -12.33 5.54
C VAL A 46 8.78 -11.16 6.45
N ALA A 47 8.36 -9.93 6.12
CA ALA A 47 8.63 -8.73 6.91
C ALA A 47 8.06 -8.80 8.33
N THR A 48 6.92 -9.50 8.52
CA THR A 48 6.27 -9.70 9.83
C THR A 48 6.68 -10.98 10.55
N GLY A 49 7.54 -11.81 9.94
CA GLY A 49 7.97 -13.09 10.51
C GLY A 49 6.91 -14.18 10.52
N LEU A 50 5.81 -14.02 9.76
CA LEU A 50 4.84 -15.09 9.49
C LEU A 50 5.42 -16.15 8.55
N LEU A 51 6.33 -15.75 7.67
CA LEU A 51 7.08 -16.63 6.79
C LEU A 51 8.57 -16.46 7.02
N HIS A 52 9.30 -17.57 7.08
CA HIS A 52 10.76 -17.53 7.06
C HIS A 52 11.22 -17.42 5.60
N PRO A 53 12.15 -16.50 5.28
CA PRO A 53 12.80 -16.48 3.97
C PRO A 53 13.70 -17.72 3.82
N ASP A 54 13.94 -18.14 2.58
CA ASP A 54 14.88 -19.23 2.30
C ASP A 54 16.33 -18.74 2.32
N SER A 55 16.54 -17.42 2.03
CA SER A 55 17.79 -16.69 2.27
C SER A 55 17.53 -15.21 2.50
N GLY A 56 18.54 -14.50 2.98
CA GLY A 56 18.44 -13.10 3.35
C GLY A 56 18.06 -12.91 4.82
N SER A 57 17.84 -11.67 5.23
CA SER A 57 17.52 -11.33 6.61
C SER A 57 16.53 -10.18 6.70
N VAL A 58 15.76 -10.16 7.80
CA VAL A 58 14.83 -9.07 8.13
C VAL A 58 15.19 -8.54 9.50
N SER A 59 15.23 -7.22 9.66
CA SER A 59 15.39 -6.56 10.95
C SER A 59 14.36 -5.48 11.19
N VAL A 60 13.87 -5.38 12.42
CA VAL A 60 12.89 -4.39 12.88
C VAL A 60 13.60 -3.48 13.88
N GLY A 61 14.14 -2.37 13.39
CA GLY A 61 14.88 -1.41 14.20
C GLY A 61 15.94 -2.08 15.09
N GLU A 62 15.95 -1.72 16.36
CA GLU A 62 16.81 -2.30 17.40
C GLU A 62 16.26 -3.64 17.97
N TYR A 63 15.03 -4.02 17.60
CA TYR A 63 14.36 -5.21 18.13
C TYR A 63 14.77 -6.52 17.45
N GLY A 64 15.59 -6.43 16.40
CA GLY A 64 16.14 -7.57 15.68
C GLY A 64 15.14 -8.24 14.72
N ALA A 65 15.20 -9.58 14.64
CA ALA A 65 14.37 -10.33 13.71
C ALA A 65 12.86 -10.22 14.04
N PRO A 66 11.96 -10.16 13.03
CA PRO A 66 10.52 -10.03 13.25
C PRO A 66 9.90 -11.22 14.01
N SER A 67 10.59 -12.35 14.09
CA SER A 67 10.18 -13.50 14.89
C SER A 67 10.35 -13.30 16.40
N SER A 68 11.13 -12.30 16.85
CA SER A 68 11.29 -12.00 18.27
C SER A 68 10.02 -11.43 18.88
N PRO A 69 9.69 -11.75 20.16
CA PRO A 69 8.53 -11.17 20.84
C PRO A 69 8.57 -9.63 20.91
N ALA A 70 9.77 -9.04 21.04
CA ALA A 70 9.96 -7.59 21.10
C ALA A 70 9.59 -6.93 19.76
N ALA A 71 10.08 -7.47 18.64
CA ALA A 71 9.76 -6.96 17.30
C ALA A 71 8.27 -7.16 16.96
N ARG A 72 7.67 -8.32 17.26
CA ARG A 72 6.24 -8.59 17.00
C ARG A 72 5.31 -7.58 17.66
N ARG A 73 5.63 -7.11 18.85
CA ARG A 73 4.84 -6.07 19.54
C ARG A 73 4.89 -4.71 18.85
N ARG A 74 5.86 -4.49 17.96
CA ARG A 74 6.02 -3.25 17.19
C ARG A 74 5.36 -3.30 15.84
N LEU A 75 4.90 -4.49 15.42
CA LEU A 75 4.33 -4.73 14.10
C LEU A 75 2.83 -5.05 14.23
N GLY A 76 2.02 -4.40 13.40
CA GLY A 76 0.63 -4.75 13.15
C GLY A 76 0.48 -5.22 11.70
N LEU A 77 -0.28 -6.27 11.47
CA LEU A 77 -0.57 -6.75 10.12
C LEU A 77 -2.08 -6.87 9.92
N ALA A 78 -2.59 -6.18 8.91
CA ALA A 78 -3.92 -6.43 8.35
C ALA A 78 -3.75 -7.21 7.04
N PRO A 79 -3.90 -8.54 7.06
CA PRO A 79 -3.68 -9.36 5.87
C PRO A 79 -4.81 -9.18 4.84
N GLN A 80 -4.54 -9.54 3.58
CA GLN A 80 -5.52 -9.52 2.48
C GLN A 80 -6.73 -10.40 2.79
N ASN A 81 -6.51 -11.63 3.26
CA ASN A 81 -7.57 -12.47 3.80
C ASN A 81 -7.93 -11.99 5.20
N LEU A 82 -9.21 -11.71 5.41
CA LEU A 82 -9.69 -11.20 6.69
C LEU A 82 -9.37 -12.17 7.83
N ALA A 83 -8.70 -11.67 8.86
CA ALA A 83 -8.30 -12.45 10.04
C ALA A 83 -9.28 -12.26 11.21
N VAL A 84 -10.54 -11.92 10.92
CA VAL A 84 -11.61 -11.74 11.93
C VAL A 84 -12.55 -12.94 11.96
N TYR A 85 -13.14 -13.20 13.11
CA TYR A 85 -14.07 -14.30 13.35
C TYR A 85 -15.50 -13.87 13.10
N ASP A 86 -16.11 -14.39 12.05
CA ASP A 86 -17.45 -14.02 11.59
C ASP A 86 -18.54 -14.27 12.63
N LEU A 87 -18.42 -15.31 13.46
CA LEU A 87 -19.39 -15.69 14.48
C LEU A 87 -19.32 -14.86 15.76
N LEU A 88 -18.27 -14.09 15.93
CA LEU A 88 -18.08 -13.18 17.06
C LEU A 88 -18.55 -11.78 16.69
N THR A 89 -18.86 -10.98 17.71
CA THR A 89 -19.07 -9.54 17.57
C THR A 89 -17.76 -8.81 17.32
N ALA A 90 -17.79 -7.53 16.89
CA ALA A 90 -16.60 -6.74 16.75
C ALA A 90 -15.86 -6.55 18.08
N ASP A 91 -16.63 -6.33 19.16
CA ASP A 91 -16.10 -6.21 20.53
C ASP A 91 -15.35 -7.48 20.98
N GLU A 92 -15.96 -8.66 20.75
CA GLU A 92 -15.35 -9.94 21.08
C GLU A 92 -14.09 -10.23 20.24
N ASN A 93 -14.12 -9.90 18.94
CA ASN A 93 -12.95 -10.00 18.07
C ASN A 93 -11.78 -9.19 18.63
N LEU A 94 -12.00 -7.89 18.87
CA LEU A 94 -10.93 -7.01 19.37
C LEU A 94 -10.49 -7.39 20.79
N THR A 95 -11.42 -7.82 21.65
CA THR A 95 -11.10 -8.34 22.97
C THR A 95 -10.20 -9.58 22.87
N PHE A 96 -10.48 -10.49 21.98
CA PHE A 96 -9.66 -11.68 21.72
C PHE A 96 -8.25 -11.30 21.30
N PHE A 97 -8.11 -10.45 20.27
CA PHE A 97 -6.79 -10.00 19.78
C PHE A 97 -6.04 -9.21 20.85
N GLY A 98 -6.71 -8.34 21.61
CA GLY A 98 -6.05 -7.58 22.68
C GLY A 98 -5.46 -8.49 23.77
N ARG A 99 -6.15 -9.56 24.13
CA ARG A 99 -5.65 -10.56 25.08
C ARG A 99 -4.41 -11.30 24.57
N LEU A 100 -4.32 -11.58 23.26
CA LEU A 100 -3.12 -12.19 22.66
C LEU A 100 -1.89 -11.28 22.80
N TYR A 101 -2.08 -9.95 22.81
CA TYR A 101 -1.03 -8.98 23.07
C TYR A 101 -0.81 -8.69 24.58
N GLY A 102 -1.51 -9.41 25.47
CA GLY A 102 -1.36 -9.29 26.92
C GLY A 102 -2.18 -8.15 27.55
N LEU A 103 -3.10 -7.52 26.80
CA LEU A 103 -4.00 -6.52 27.35
C LEU A 103 -5.08 -7.16 28.22
N SER A 104 -5.46 -6.51 29.30
CA SER A 104 -6.50 -6.98 30.23
C SER A 104 -7.18 -5.83 30.96
N GLY A 105 -8.31 -6.12 31.60
CA GLY A 105 -9.03 -5.18 32.47
C GLY A 105 -9.45 -3.88 31.76
N THR A 106 -9.25 -2.76 32.44
CA THR A 106 -9.62 -1.41 31.95
C THR A 106 -8.81 -0.98 30.74
N ALA A 107 -7.51 -1.37 30.69
CA ALA A 107 -6.64 -1.06 29.55
C ALA A 107 -7.14 -1.74 28.26
N LEU A 108 -7.56 -3.00 28.34
CA LEU A 108 -8.14 -3.70 27.19
C LEU A 108 -9.42 -3.02 26.71
N ARG A 109 -10.33 -2.66 27.60
CA ARG A 109 -11.58 -1.95 27.24
C ARG A 109 -11.27 -0.63 26.53
N ALA A 110 -10.41 0.19 27.10
CA ALA A 110 -10.03 1.46 26.51
C ALA A 110 -9.44 1.29 25.08
N ARG A 111 -8.64 0.24 24.88
CA ARG A 111 -8.07 -0.07 23.55
C ARG A 111 -9.14 -0.52 22.55
N VAL A 112 -10.08 -1.37 22.97
CA VAL A 112 -11.20 -1.81 22.13
C VAL A 112 -12.06 -0.62 21.75
N ASP A 113 -12.40 0.24 22.71
CA ASP A 113 -13.21 1.45 22.47
C ASP A 113 -12.50 2.38 21.48
N ALA A 114 -11.22 2.65 21.69
CA ALA A 114 -10.42 3.49 20.79
C ALA A 114 -10.30 2.89 19.37
N ALA A 115 -10.08 1.59 19.24
CA ALA A 115 -9.96 0.91 17.96
C ALA A 115 -11.29 0.90 17.18
N LEU A 116 -12.42 0.68 17.86
CA LEU A 116 -13.75 0.75 17.24
C LEU A 116 -14.09 2.17 16.80
N ALA A 117 -13.78 3.18 17.62
CA ALA A 117 -13.96 4.58 17.26
C ALA A 117 -13.10 4.97 16.06
N PHE A 118 -11.85 4.55 16.05
CA PHE A 118 -10.88 4.81 14.98
C PHE A 118 -11.35 4.34 13.60
N VAL A 119 -12.02 3.18 13.54
CA VAL A 119 -12.53 2.64 12.27
C VAL A 119 -14.03 2.93 12.05
N GLY A 120 -14.67 3.72 12.91
CA GLY A 120 -16.09 4.11 12.79
C GLY A 120 -17.07 2.93 12.92
N LEU A 121 -16.78 1.98 13.83
CA LEU A 121 -17.61 0.80 14.08
C LEU A 121 -18.21 0.77 15.51
N GLY A 122 -18.13 1.89 16.25
CA GLY A 122 -18.59 1.95 17.64
C GLY A 122 -20.04 1.56 17.84
N GLU A 123 -20.97 2.05 16.99
CA GLU A 123 -22.41 1.75 17.07
C GLU A 123 -22.75 0.30 16.71
N ARG A 124 -21.88 -0.35 15.95
CA ARG A 124 -22.09 -1.74 15.51
C ARG A 124 -21.27 -2.76 16.32
N ARG A 125 -20.68 -2.33 17.43
CA ARG A 125 -19.73 -3.14 18.23
C ARG A 125 -20.27 -4.48 18.70
N HIS A 126 -21.57 -4.55 18.99
CA HIS A 126 -22.24 -5.74 19.51
C HIS A 126 -22.92 -6.60 18.43
N ASP A 127 -22.84 -6.18 17.17
CA ASP A 127 -23.34 -6.98 16.06
C ASP A 127 -22.30 -8.03 15.67
N ARG A 128 -22.78 -9.20 15.26
CA ARG A 128 -21.93 -10.27 14.74
C ARG A 128 -21.30 -9.85 13.41
N VAL A 129 -20.03 -10.21 13.24
CA VAL A 129 -19.24 -9.83 12.07
C VAL A 129 -19.77 -10.46 10.77
N ASP A 130 -20.49 -11.59 10.83
CA ASP A 130 -21.15 -12.18 9.64
C ASP A 130 -22.21 -11.24 9.04
N THR A 131 -22.80 -10.31 9.83
CA THR A 131 -23.76 -9.30 9.36
C THR A 131 -23.11 -8.05 8.77
N TYR A 132 -21.77 -7.94 8.80
CA TYR A 132 -21.03 -6.77 8.32
C TYR A 132 -20.88 -6.79 6.81
N SER A 133 -20.89 -5.58 6.19
CA SER A 133 -20.46 -5.43 4.81
C SER A 133 -18.95 -5.77 4.66
N GLY A 134 -18.51 -6.07 3.45
CA GLY A 134 -17.09 -6.32 3.18
C GLY A 134 -16.19 -5.19 3.67
N GLY A 135 -16.61 -3.94 3.45
CA GLY A 135 -15.88 -2.75 3.93
C GLY A 135 -15.83 -2.62 5.45
N MET A 136 -16.92 -2.99 6.15
CA MET A 136 -16.94 -3.03 7.63
C MET A 136 -15.98 -4.11 8.15
N LYS A 137 -16.00 -5.31 7.56
CA LYS A 137 -15.08 -6.40 7.92
C LYS A 137 -13.61 -5.98 7.69
N ARG A 138 -13.34 -5.30 6.58
CA ARG A 138 -11.99 -4.79 6.27
C ARG A 138 -11.52 -3.75 7.30
N ARG A 139 -12.40 -2.82 7.69
CA ARG A 139 -12.10 -1.84 8.73
C ARG A 139 -11.87 -2.50 10.11
N LEU A 140 -12.65 -3.51 10.46
CA LEU A 140 -12.42 -4.29 11.68
C LEU A 140 -11.09 -5.04 11.66
N ASN A 141 -10.68 -5.58 10.50
CA ASN A 141 -9.38 -6.23 10.32
C ASN A 141 -8.21 -5.23 10.56
N ILE A 142 -8.36 -3.98 10.09
CA ILE A 142 -7.41 -2.90 10.38
C ILE A 142 -7.41 -2.56 11.87
N ALA A 143 -8.59 -2.45 12.51
CA ALA A 143 -8.69 -2.18 13.95
C ALA A 143 -7.95 -3.23 14.78
N ALA A 144 -8.07 -4.51 14.42
CA ALA A 144 -7.35 -5.60 15.09
C ALA A 144 -5.81 -5.46 14.92
N ALA A 145 -5.35 -5.02 13.75
CA ALA A 145 -3.93 -4.82 13.48
C ALA A 145 -3.31 -3.67 14.29
N VAL A 146 -4.09 -2.63 14.63
CA VAL A 146 -3.59 -1.45 15.35
C VAL A 146 -3.92 -1.43 16.84
N LEU A 147 -4.67 -2.40 17.34
CA LEU A 147 -5.22 -2.45 18.71
C LEU A 147 -4.14 -2.34 19.81
N HIS A 148 -2.98 -2.94 19.58
CA HIS A 148 -1.85 -2.95 20.52
C HIS A 148 -0.88 -1.79 20.31
N GLU A 149 -1.27 -0.79 19.52
CA GLU A 149 -0.48 0.41 19.18
C GLU A 149 0.91 0.13 18.63
N PRO A 150 1.01 -0.66 17.55
CA PRO A 150 2.30 -0.93 16.92
C PRO A 150 2.95 0.35 16.37
N GLU A 151 4.28 0.36 16.32
CA GLU A 151 5.04 1.44 15.67
C GLU A 151 4.92 1.40 14.15
N MET A 152 4.72 0.20 13.60
CA MET A 152 4.59 -0.05 12.17
C MET A 152 3.37 -0.91 11.86
N VAL A 153 2.63 -0.52 10.82
CA VAL A 153 1.44 -1.23 10.35
C VAL A 153 1.64 -1.66 8.90
N LEU A 154 1.44 -2.95 8.64
CA LEU A 154 1.46 -3.50 7.29
C LEU A 154 0.02 -3.78 6.86
N LEU A 155 -0.39 -3.20 5.74
CA LEU A 155 -1.75 -3.29 5.18
C LEU A 155 -1.68 -3.97 3.81
N ASP A 156 -2.11 -5.23 3.75
CA ASP A 156 -2.04 -6.02 2.52
C ASP A 156 -3.34 -5.90 1.72
N GLU A 157 -3.30 -5.11 0.65
CA GLU A 157 -4.42 -4.81 -0.25
C GLU A 157 -5.72 -4.46 0.51
N PRO A 158 -5.71 -3.44 1.40
CA PRO A 158 -6.82 -3.22 2.35
C PRO A 158 -8.11 -2.71 1.70
N THR A 159 -8.09 -2.34 0.42
CA THR A 159 -9.22 -1.76 -0.32
C THR A 159 -9.79 -2.68 -1.38
N VAL A 160 -9.19 -3.86 -1.59
CA VAL A 160 -9.67 -4.82 -2.60
C VAL A 160 -11.07 -5.32 -2.26
N GLY A 161 -11.97 -5.22 -3.26
CA GLY A 161 -13.37 -5.65 -3.10
C GLY A 161 -14.22 -4.76 -2.19
N VAL A 162 -13.78 -3.52 -1.94
CA VAL A 162 -14.46 -2.56 -1.07
C VAL A 162 -15.13 -1.47 -1.91
N ASP A 163 -16.34 -1.09 -1.54
CA ASP A 163 -17.07 0.00 -2.19
C ASP A 163 -16.36 1.37 -2.00
N PRO A 164 -16.64 2.38 -2.85
CA PRO A 164 -15.95 3.67 -2.80
C PRO A 164 -16.06 4.40 -1.45
N GLN A 165 -17.19 4.30 -0.76
CA GLN A 165 -17.39 4.94 0.55
C GLN A 165 -16.52 4.28 1.61
N SER A 166 -16.51 2.96 1.67
CA SER A 166 -15.67 2.19 2.59
C SER A 166 -14.18 2.36 2.28
N ARG A 167 -13.81 2.49 0.98
CA ARG A 167 -12.43 2.79 0.56
C ARG A 167 -11.96 4.13 1.14
N ASN A 168 -12.77 5.18 1.03
CA ASN A 168 -12.42 6.49 1.61
C ASN A 168 -12.26 6.41 3.13
N ALA A 169 -13.14 5.71 3.85
CA ALA A 169 -13.00 5.52 5.30
C ALA A 169 -11.71 4.76 5.68
N ILE A 170 -11.25 3.84 4.84
CA ILE A 170 -9.95 3.17 5.03
C ILE A 170 -8.80 4.18 4.82
N PHE A 171 -8.86 5.03 3.79
CA PHE A 171 -7.86 6.06 3.54
C PHE A 171 -7.78 7.06 4.71
N ASP A 172 -8.91 7.52 5.22
CA ASP A 172 -8.97 8.41 6.39
C ASP A 172 -8.31 7.75 7.62
N SER A 173 -8.52 6.45 7.81
CA SER A 173 -7.86 5.69 8.87
C SER A 173 -6.32 5.63 8.67
N ILE A 174 -5.85 5.45 7.44
CA ILE A 174 -4.41 5.41 7.11
C ILE A 174 -3.78 6.78 7.35
N GLU A 175 -4.43 7.85 6.91
CA GLU A 175 -3.97 9.23 7.12
C GLU A 175 -3.93 9.58 8.63
N ALA A 176 -4.90 9.10 9.41
CA ALA A 176 -4.91 9.26 10.86
C ALA A 176 -3.75 8.51 11.55
N LEU A 177 -3.38 7.31 11.08
CA LEU A 177 -2.19 6.59 11.57
C LEU A 177 -0.90 7.36 11.22
N ARG A 178 -0.80 7.90 10.00
CA ARG A 178 0.32 8.74 9.57
C ARG A 178 0.45 9.98 10.46
N ALA A 179 -0.66 10.66 10.75
CA ALA A 179 -0.67 11.83 11.62
C ALA A 179 -0.22 11.52 13.05
N GLN A 180 -0.37 10.27 13.50
CA GLN A 180 0.17 9.77 14.77
C GLN A 180 1.66 9.38 14.70
N GLY A 181 2.32 9.58 13.57
CA GLY A 181 3.73 9.22 13.36
C GLY A 181 3.98 7.72 13.15
N ARG A 182 2.95 6.94 12.84
CA ARG A 182 3.11 5.50 12.55
C ARG A 182 3.78 5.30 11.20
N THR A 183 4.64 4.29 11.12
CA THR A 183 5.21 3.82 9.85
C THR A 183 4.23 2.85 9.20
N ILE A 184 4.01 2.98 7.90
CA ILE A 184 3.02 2.15 7.20
C ILE A 184 3.67 1.52 5.97
N VAL A 185 3.46 0.21 5.79
CA VAL A 185 3.72 -0.49 4.53
C VAL A 185 2.36 -0.83 3.91
N TYR A 186 2.12 -0.31 2.73
CA TYR A 186 0.83 -0.40 2.04
C TYR A 186 0.98 -1.14 0.71
N SER A 187 0.42 -2.35 0.59
CA SER A 187 0.42 -3.02 -0.70
C SER A 187 -0.84 -2.70 -1.50
N THR A 188 -0.65 -2.51 -2.79
CA THR A 188 -1.75 -2.29 -3.74
C THR A 188 -1.32 -2.67 -5.16
N HIS A 189 -2.30 -2.90 -6.01
CA HIS A 189 -2.14 -2.92 -7.46
C HIS A 189 -2.82 -1.70 -8.13
N TYR A 190 -3.42 -0.80 -7.33
CA TYR A 190 -4.04 0.43 -7.81
C TYR A 190 -3.05 1.59 -7.71
N MET A 191 -2.64 2.14 -8.86
CA MET A 191 -1.67 3.23 -8.93
C MET A 191 -2.17 4.51 -8.27
N GLU A 192 -3.47 4.79 -8.41
CA GLU A 192 -4.12 5.94 -7.80
C GLU A 192 -3.98 5.96 -6.27
N GLU A 193 -4.05 4.78 -5.64
CA GLU A 193 -3.86 4.65 -4.20
C GLU A 193 -2.41 4.93 -3.79
N ALA A 194 -1.46 4.40 -4.56
CA ALA A 194 -0.04 4.64 -4.34
C ALA A 194 0.32 6.13 -4.48
N VAL A 195 -0.22 6.80 -5.51
CA VAL A 195 -0.03 8.24 -5.72
C VAL A 195 -0.64 9.06 -4.58
N ARG A 196 -1.83 8.67 -4.10
CA ARG A 196 -2.56 9.41 -3.06
C ARG A 196 -1.92 9.29 -1.68
N LEU A 197 -1.47 8.09 -1.30
CA LEU A 197 -1.14 7.79 0.09
C LEU A 197 0.36 7.70 0.37
N CYS A 198 1.15 7.25 -0.61
CA CYS A 198 2.51 6.81 -0.33
C CYS A 198 3.52 7.95 -0.49
N ASP A 199 4.46 8.04 0.45
CA ASP A 199 5.61 8.95 0.35
C ASP A 199 6.64 8.43 -0.66
N ARG A 200 6.85 7.11 -0.65
CA ARG A 200 7.70 6.38 -1.60
C ARG A 200 6.99 5.13 -2.06
N VAL A 201 7.31 4.69 -3.27
CA VAL A 201 6.72 3.50 -3.88
C VAL A 201 7.83 2.56 -4.34
N ALA A 202 7.78 1.31 -3.89
CA ALA A 202 8.54 0.21 -4.45
C ALA A 202 7.70 -0.46 -5.53
N ILE A 203 8.13 -0.38 -6.77
CA ILE A 203 7.52 -1.11 -7.90
C ILE A 203 8.07 -2.53 -7.87
N ILE A 204 7.17 -3.50 -7.67
CA ILE A 204 7.53 -4.93 -7.54
C ILE A 204 6.94 -5.70 -8.70
N ASP A 205 7.77 -6.49 -9.36
CA ASP A 205 7.35 -7.47 -10.35
C ASP A 205 8.23 -8.72 -10.28
N ALA A 206 7.61 -9.89 -10.51
CA ALA A 206 8.30 -11.20 -10.49
C ALA A 206 9.18 -11.43 -9.24
N GLY A 207 8.75 -10.92 -8.07
CA GLY A 207 9.44 -11.06 -6.79
C GLY A 207 10.61 -10.10 -6.57
N ARG A 208 10.86 -9.15 -7.46
CA ARG A 208 11.98 -8.19 -7.41
C ARG A 208 11.49 -6.75 -7.26
N VAL A 209 12.24 -5.92 -6.59
CA VAL A 209 12.06 -4.45 -6.63
C VAL A 209 12.71 -3.93 -7.90
N LEU A 210 11.91 -3.37 -8.80
CA LEU A 210 12.40 -2.78 -10.06
C LEU A 210 12.83 -1.33 -9.87
N ALA A 211 12.09 -0.58 -9.06
CA ALA A 211 12.41 0.81 -8.71
C ALA A 211 11.82 1.15 -7.34
N LEU A 212 12.45 2.07 -6.63
CA LEU A 212 12.02 2.54 -5.30
C LEU A 212 12.39 4.02 -5.15
N ASP A 213 11.39 4.88 -5.17
CA ASP A 213 11.55 6.33 -4.92
C ASP A 213 10.19 6.99 -4.62
N THR A 214 10.18 8.32 -4.47
CA THR A 214 8.95 9.11 -4.47
C THR A 214 8.26 9.01 -5.82
N VAL A 215 6.92 9.16 -5.86
CA VAL A 215 6.17 9.12 -7.13
C VAL A 215 6.67 10.15 -8.15
N PRO A 216 6.95 11.43 -7.78
CA PRO A 216 7.51 12.39 -8.72
C PRO A 216 8.88 11.97 -9.28
N SER A 217 9.76 11.40 -8.44
CA SER A 217 11.09 10.94 -8.86
C SER A 217 11.00 9.75 -9.82
N LEU A 218 10.10 8.78 -9.53
CA LEU A 218 9.83 7.64 -10.43
C LEU A 218 9.33 8.11 -11.80
N ILE A 219 8.40 9.07 -11.83
CA ILE A 219 7.87 9.64 -13.06
C ILE A 219 8.98 10.37 -13.83
N LEU A 220 9.78 11.19 -13.17
CA LEU A 220 10.87 11.91 -13.81
C LEU A 220 11.90 10.98 -14.44
N THR A 221 12.24 9.87 -13.75
CA THR A 221 13.30 8.96 -14.17
C THR A 221 12.83 7.93 -15.21
N HIS A 222 11.60 7.44 -15.09
CA HIS A 222 11.10 6.30 -15.85
C HIS A 222 9.81 6.58 -16.65
N GLY A 223 9.13 7.72 -16.41
CA GLY A 223 7.84 8.04 -17.04
C GLY A 223 7.90 8.42 -18.51
N GLY A 224 9.11 8.71 -19.02
CA GLY A 224 9.29 9.11 -20.40
C GLY A 224 9.11 10.61 -20.65
N THR A 225 8.69 10.95 -21.85
CA THR A 225 8.54 12.34 -22.27
C THR A 225 7.06 12.71 -22.33
N PRO A 226 6.65 13.90 -21.85
CA PRO A 226 5.28 14.38 -21.97
C PRO A 226 4.78 14.37 -23.42
N SER A 227 3.48 14.14 -23.59
CA SER A 227 2.83 14.16 -24.90
C SER A 227 2.02 15.45 -25.08
N LEU A 228 2.31 16.20 -26.13
CA LEU A 228 1.53 17.36 -26.54
C LEU A 228 0.53 16.94 -27.62
N HIS A 229 -0.76 17.08 -27.34
CA HIS A 229 -1.84 16.88 -28.27
C HIS A 229 -2.39 18.24 -28.70
N VAL A 230 -2.35 18.52 -29.99
CA VAL A 230 -2.80 19.81 -30.55
C VAL A 230 -3.81 19.54 -31.65
N ARG A 231 -4.91 20.26 -31.64
CA ARG A 231 -5.84 20.33 -32.76
C ARG A 231 -5.57 21.61 -33.54
N LEU A 232 -5.17 21.45 -34.82
CA LEU A 232 -4.82 22.53 -35.77
C LEU A 232 -5.78 22.50 -36.94
N ALA A 233 -6.60 23.52 -37.11
CA ALA A 233 -7.55 23.62 -38.22
C ALA A 233 -8.36 22.31 -38.42
N GLY A 234 -8.85 21.70 -37.33
CA GLY A 234 -9.61 20.45 -37.32
C GLY A 234 -8.77 19.17 -37.41
N ARG A 235 -7.45 19.23 -37.59
CA ARG A 235 -6.54 18.06 -37.61
C ARG A 235 -5.88 17.86 -36.26
N GLU A 236 -5.85 16.64 -35.78
CA GLU A 236 -5.12 16.29 -34.54
C GLU A 236 -3.66 15.93 -34.83
N VAL A 237 -2.76 16.51 -34.05
CA VAL A 237 -1.32 16.24 -34.04
C VAL A 237 -0.93 15.85 -32.61
N ALA A 238 -0.26 14.72 -32.45
CA ALA A 238 0.30 14.30 -31.18
C ALA A 238 1.82 14.14 -31.32
N LEU A 239 2.58 14.71 -30.40
CA LEU A 239 4.04 14.62 -30.38
C LEU A 239 4.57 14.52 -28.94
N GLN A 240 5.68 13.80 -28.78
CA GLN A 240 6.37 13.74 -27.51
C GLN A 240 7.42 14.84 -27.45
N THR A 241 7.39 15.65 -26.40
CA THR A 241 8.32 16.77 -26.23
C THR A 241 8.53 17.13 -24.78
N ARG A 242 9.75 17.53 -24.43
CA ARG A 242 10.09 18.12 -23.12
C ARG A 242 9.79 19.61 -23.05
N GLU A 243 9.49 20.24 -24.19
CA GLU A 243 9.21 21.68 -24.31
C GLU A 243 7.85 21.93 -24.98
N PRO A 244 6.72 21.52 -24.34
CA PRO A 244 5.40 21.58 -24.97
C PRO A 244 4.98 22.98 -25.39
N LEU A 245 5.37 24.02 -24.65
CA LEU A 245 5.04 25.40 -25.01
C LEU A 245 5.85 25.88 -26.22
N ALA A 246 7.10 25.48 -26.38
CA ALA A 246 7.90 25.81 -27.54
C ALA A 246 7.32 25.14 -28.80
N GLU A 247 6.98 23.87 -28.72
CA GLU A 247 6.34 23.13 -29.81
C GLU A 247 4.94 23.67 -30.15
N LEU A 248 4.14 24.03 -29.13
CA LEU A 248 2.85 24.68 -29.36
C LEU A 248 2.99 26.00 -30.12
N ASN A 249 3.94 26.84 -29.71
CA ASN A 249 4.24 28.10 -30.39
C ASN A 249 4.68 27.84 -31.83
N ARG A 250 5.54 26.84 -32.07
CA ARG A 250 5.96 26.49 -33.47
C ARG A 250 4.76 26.08 -34.30
N LEU A 251 3.91 25.19 -33.79
CA LEU A 251 2.72 24.71 -34.48
C LEU A 251 1.69 25.85 -34.76
N SER A 252 1.57 26.81 -33.84
CA SER A 252 0.66 27.96 -34.02
C SER A 252 1.04 28.89 -35.18
N LEU A 253 2.31 28.86 -35.61
CA LEU A 253 2.77 29.61 -36.80
C LEU A 253 2.40 28.90 -38.11
N GLU A 254 2.14 27.58 -38.05
CA GLU A 254 1.77 26.79 -39.26
C GLU A 254 0.26 26.83 -39.52
N ALA A 255 -0.58 26.79 -38.46
CA ALA A 255 -2.03 26.84 -38.57
C ALA A 255 -2.69 27.31 -37.27
N PRO A 256 -3.95 27.80 -37.32
CA PRO A 256 -4.70 28.17 -36.13
C PRO A 256 -4.85 26.98 -35.17
N VAL A 257 -4.56 27.20 -33.90
CA VAL A 257 -4.73 26.20 -32.83
C VAL A 257 -6.16 26.26 -32.31
N ASP A 258 -6.93 25.19 -32.50
CA ASP A 258 -8.30 25.07 -32.02
C ASP A 258 -8.32 24.69 -30.51
N SER A 259 -7.46 23.76 -30.12
CA SER A 259 -7.28 23.33 -28.74
C SER A 259 -5.96 22.58 -28.56
N PHE A 260 -5.48 22.52 -27.33
CA PHE A 260 -4.33 21.67 -26.98
C PHE A 260 -4.49 21.09 -25.58
N ARG A 261 -3.76 20.00 -25.33
CA ARG A 261 -3.56 19.43 -24.00
C ARG A 261 -2.14 18.86 -23.89
N VAL A 262 -1.56 18.99 -22.70
CA VAL A 262 -0.31 18.33 -22.35
C VAL A 262 -0.66 17.16 -21.44
N GLU A 263 -0.24 15.96 -21.81
CA GLU A 263 -0.35 14.78 -20.98
C GLU A 263 1.01 14.52 -20.32
N GLU A 264 1.07 14.78 -19.02
CA GLU A 264 2.25 14.45 -18.22
C GLU A 264 2.37 12.93 -18.04
N PRO A 265 3.61 12.39 -17.98
CA PRO A 265 3.82 11.00 -17.68
C PRO A 265 3.20 10.60 -16.33
N THR A 266 2.67 9.39 -16.27
CA THR A 266 2.02 8.85 -15.07
C THR A 266 2.79 7.68 -14.49
N LEU A 267 2.44 7.28 -13.26
CA LEU A 267 3.01 6.08 -12.64
C LEU A 267 2.67 4.81 -13.45
N GLU A 268 1.60 4.82 -14.25
CA GLU A 268 1.25 3.73 -15.17
C GLU A 268 2.28 3.59 -16.29
N GLN A 269 2.73 4.71 -16.85
CA GLN A 269 3.80 4.69 -17.85
C GLN A 269 5.14 4.26 -17.28
N VAL A 270 5.45 4.67 -16.03
CA VAL A 270 6.61 4.15 -15.29
C VAL A 270 6.55 2.63 -15.19
N PHE A 271 5.41 2.09 -14.75
CA PHE A 271 5.23 0.65 -14.62
C PHE A 271 5.38 -0.07 -15.97
N LEU A 272 4.74 0.45 -17.01
CA LEU A 272 4.84 -0.08 -18.38
C LEU A 272 6.30 -0.09 -18.89
N THR A 273 7.03 1.00 -18.65
CA THR A 273 8.43 1.13 -19.05
C THR A 273 9.32 0.10 -18.35
N LEU A 274 9.11 -0.14 -17.05
CA LEU A 274 9.93 -1.06 -16.25
C LEU A 274 9.59 -2.53 -16.48
N THR A 275 8.34 -2.86 -16.82
CA THR A 275 7.87 -4.26 -16.90
C THR A 275 7.56 -4.73 -18.32
N GLY A 276 7.41 -3.81 -19.28
CA GLY A 276 6.96 -4.09 -20.64
C GLY A 276 5.48 -4.45 -20.75
N ARG A 277 4.69 -4.32 -19.68
CA ARG A 277 3.25 -4.65 -19.63
C ARG A 277 2.47 -3.68 -18.77
N THR A 278 1.18 -3.51 -19.07
CA THR A 278 0.28 -2.72 -18.23
C THR A 278 -0.09 -3.50 -16.96
N LEU A 279 -0.34 -2.77 -15.87
CA LEU A 279 -0.91 -3.31 -14.65
C LEU A 279 -2.40 -3.55 -14.94
N ARG A 280 -2.76 -4.76 -15.33
CA ARG A 280 -4.15 -5.18 -15.52
C ARG A 280 -4.52 -6.18 -14.45
N ASP A 281 -5.77 -6.10 -14.02
CA ASP A 281 -6.43 -7.02 -13.06
C ASP A 281 -6.35 -8.49 -13.47
#